data_0444e3e237def9dde216e944049884e1
#
_entry.id   0444e3e237def9dde216e944049884e1
#
_cell.length_a   1.000
_cell.length_b   1.000
_cell.length_c   1.000
_cell.angle_alpha   90.00
_cell.angle_beta   90.00
_cell.angle_gamma   90.00
#
_symmetry.space_group_name_H-M   'P 1'
#
loop_
_entity.id
_entity.type
_entity.pdbx_description
1 polymer ?
#
loop_
_entity_poly.entity_id
_entity_poly.type
_entity_poly.pdbx_seq_one_letter_code
_entity_poly.pdbx_strand_id
1 'polypeptide(L)'
;KLQKEYSKFNFVPIFWMASEDHDFEEINNFSFQGNKFKWSSNQSGLVGEFKLDSINDVIIEFEKYVSDSPYSSEIIEIFRECYMNSTDLSSATRKLVNILFRKNGLIIIDANNKNLKTLFCDIIKKEINEKVVFNQSKKSIQRLNELNYNIQANPREINLFYIDDGKRERIIEMKNGFKTSNGLKKWSLEQIQD
;
A
#
# COMPACT_ATOMS: atom_id res chain seq x y z
N LYS A 1 9.77 12.95 -19.88
CA LYS A 1 10.47 12.13 -20.89
C LYS A 1 9.46 11.34 -21.73
N LEU A 2 8.59 10.50 -21.12
CA LEU A 2 7.58 9.69 -21.84
C LEU A 2 6.67 10.54 -22.74
N GLN A 3 6.16 11.66 -22.24
CA GLN A 3 5.28 12.55 -23.04
C GLN A 3 5.95 13.10 -24.30
N LYS A 4 7.29 13.30 -24.26
CA LYS A 4 8.06 13.75 -25.45
C LYS A 4 8.27 12.63 -26.45
N GLU A 5 8.50 11.41 -25.95
CA GLU A 5 8.79 10.23 -26.78
C GLU A 5 7.51 9.66 -27.41
N TYR A 6 6.41 9.71 -26.68
CA TYR A 6 5.10 9.19 -27.09
C TYR A 6 4.05 10.31 -27.13
N SER A 7 4.21 11.25 -28.05
CA SER A 7 3.39 12.47 -28.13
C SER A 7 1.89 12.24 -28.35
N LYS A 8 1.50 11.05 -28.82
CA LYS A 8 0.10 10.66 -29.05
C LYS A 8 -0.63 10.20 -27.78
N PHE A 9 0.09 10.02 -26.66
CA PHE A 9 -0.45 9.55 -25.40
C PHE A 9 -0.35 10.63 -24.33
N ASN A 10 -1.33 10.66 -23.44
CA ASN A 10 -1.27 11.43 -22.21
C ASN A 10 -0.74 10.56 -21.08
N PHE A 11 0.28 11.03 -20.36
CA PHE A 11 0.87 10.33 -19.23
C PHE A 11 0.46 11.04 -17.95
N VAL A 12 -0.19 10.30 -17.06
CA VAL A 12 -0.60 10.79 -15.74
C VAL A 12 0.19 10.04 -14.69
N PRO A 13 0.99 10.73 -13.86
CA PRO A 13 1.68 10.09 -12.75
C PRO A 13 0.68 9.66 -11.68
N ILE A 14 0.81 8.46 -11.17
CA ILE A 14 -0.05 7.91 -10.12
C ILE A 14 0.82 7.45 -8.95
N PHE A 15 0.47 7.90 -7.75
CA PHE A 15 0.96 7.34 -6.50
C PHE A 15 -0.04 6.32 -5.98
N TRP A 16 0.36 5.07 -6.01
CA TRP A 16 -0.41 3.97 -5.42
C TRP A 16 -0.07 3.87 -3.94
N MET A 17 -1.02 4.24 -3.10
CA MET A 17 -0.85 4.24 -1.66
C MET A 17 -1.21 2.86 -1.10
N ALA A 18 -0.22 2.14 -0.57
CA ALA A 18 -0.36 0.78 -0.04
C ALA A 18 -1.03 0.75 1.35
N SER A 19 -2.19 1.41 1.46
CA SER A 19 -2.94 1.59 2.71
C SER A 19 -3.49 0.29 3.29
N GLU A 20 -3.60 -0.76 2.49
CA GLU A 20 -4.06 -2.10 2.88
C GLU A 20 -2.92 -3.04 3.32
N ASP A 21 -1.69 -2.55 3.42
CA ASP A 21 -0.59 -3.32 3.96
C ASP A 21 -0.69 -3.44 5.48
N HIS A 22 0.01 -4.41 6.07
CA HIS A 22 -0.01 -4.72 7.50
C HIS A 22 1.39 -4.73 8.13
N ASP A 23 2.42 -4.45 7.34
CA ASP A 23 3.80 -4.45 7.82
C ASP A 23 4.19 -3.06 8.34
N PHE A 24 3.80 -2.80 9.61
CA PHE A 24 4.09 -1.53 10.26
C PHE A 24 5.59 -1.29 10.46
N GLU A 25 6.38 -2.34 10.69
CA GLU A 25 7.82 -2.20 10.92
C GLU A 25 8.58 -1.65 9.70
N GLU A 26 8.07 -1.86 8.49
CA GLU A 26 8.68 -1.32 7.27
C GLU A 26 8.49 0.21 7.14
N ILE A 27 7.42 0.76 7.70
CA ILE A 27 7.02 2.15 7.49
C ILE A 27 7.09 3.03 8.73
N ASN A 28 7.34 2.45 9.91
CA ASN A 28 7.27 3.16 11.18
C ASN A 28 8.50 4.01 11.50
N ASN A 29 9.43 4.14 10.58
CA ASN A 29 10.64 4.91 10.84
C ASN A 29 11.21 5.57 9.57
N PHE A 30 11.98 6.63 9.81
CA PHE A 30 12.79 7.29 8.79
C PHE A 30 14.10 7.77 9.39
N SER A 31 15.07 8.10 8.54
CA SER A 31 16.36 8.64 8.96
C SER A 31 16.56 10.03 8.39
N PHE A 32 17.07 10.95 9.22
CA PHE A 32 17.44 12.29 8.81
C PHE A 32 18.76 12.69 9.47
N GLN A 33 19.74 13.13 8.70
CA GLN A 33 21.09 13.51 9.16
C GLN A 33 21.75 12.47 10.08
N GLY A 34 21.59 11.16 9.76
CA GLY A 34 22.15 10.07 10.55
C GLY A 34 21.34 9.68 11.80
N ASN A 35 20.32 10.44 12.17
CA ASN A 35 19.43 10.13 13.28
C ASN A 35 18.22 9.35 12.77
N LYS A 36 17.79 8.33 13.54
CA LYS A 36 16.63 7.50 13.23
C LYS A 36 15.45 7.92 14.10
N PHE A 37 14.35 8.27 13.46
CA PHE A 37 13.07 8.60 14.09
C PHE A 37 12.14 7.41 13.94
N LYS A 38 11.62 6.89 15.05
CA LYS A 38 10.75 5.71 15.04
C LYS A 38 9.43 6.01 15.72
N TRP A 39 8.34 5.78 14.99
CA TRP A 39 7.00 5.78 15.54
C TRP A 39 6.67 4.44 16.16
N SER A 40 6.29 4.42 17.43
CA SER A 40 5.87 3.23 18.16
C SER A 40 4.37 3.22 18.33
N SER A 41 3.72 2.12 17.96
CA SER A 41 2.29 1.93 18.12
C SER A 41 1.99 0.46 18.43
N ASN A 42 1.00 0.22 19.28
CA ASN A 42 0.49 -1.12 19.58
C ASN A 42 -0.70 -1.50 18.68
N GLN A 43 -1.03 -0.69 17.68
CA GLN A 43 -2.09 -0.96 16.74
C GLN A 43 -1.70 -2.15 15.84
N SER A 44 -2.69 -2.87 15.39
CA SER A 44 -2.54 -3.99 14.46
C SER A 44 -3.58 -3.87 13.34
N GLY A 45 -3.32 -4.50 12.20
CA GLY A 45 -4.22 -4.49 11.07
C GLY A 45 -3.66 -3.70 9.91
N LEU A 46 -4.53 -3.06 9.14
CA LEU A 46 -4.13 -2.28 7.97
C LEU A 46 -3.45 -0.98 8.40
N VAL A 47 -2.20 -0.80 7.99
CA VAL A 47 -1.40 0.36 8.42
C VAL A 47 -2.02 1.70 8.03
N GLY A 48 -2.76 1.73 6.91
CA GLY A 48 -3.46 2.94 6.48
C GLY A 48 -4.53 3.43 7.45
N GLU A 49 -5.09 2.54 8.27
CA GLU A 49 -6.14 2.82 9.25
C GLU A 49 -5.60 3.19 10.64
N PHE A 50 -4.28 3.12 10.84
CA PHE A 50 -3.65 3.44 12.12
C PHE A 50 -3.91 4.89 12.53
N LYS A 51 -4.37 5.05 13.77
CA LYS A 51 -4.58 6.36 14.39
C LYS A 51 -3.25 6.99 14.75
N LEU A 52 -3.18 8.29 14.62
CA LEU A 52 -1.94 9.05 14.71
C LEU A 52 -1.66 9.64 16.12
N ASP A 53 -2.40 9.21 17.13
CA ASP A 53 -2.37 9.78 18.49
C ASP A 53 -0.96 9.82 19.10
N SER A 54 -0.13 8.83 18.79
CA SER A 54 1.25 8.70 19.32
C SER A 54 2.34 9.26 18.39
N ILE A 55 1.98 9.82 17.23
CA ILE A 55 2.98 10.31 16.26
C ILE A 55 3.55 11.68 16.65
N ASN A 56 2.85 12.40 17.51
CA ASN A 56 3.23 13.75 17.93
C ASN A 56 4.64 13.80 18.53
N ASP A 57 5.01 12.82 19.36
CA ASP A 57 6.32 12.77 19.99
C ASP A 57 7.45 12.65 18.96
N VAL A 58 7.23 11.90 17.89
CA VAL A 58 8.17 11.73 16.77
C VAL A 58 8.34 13.07 16.02
N ILE A 59 7.25 13.78 15.80
CA ILE A 59 7.28 15.09 15.14
C ILE A 59 8.04 16.11 16.00
N ILE A 60 7.77 16.19 17.29
CA ILE A 60 8.46 17.08 18.24
C ILE A 60 9.97 16.76 18.30
N GLU A 61 10.31 15.48 18.29
CA GLU A 61 11.71 15.07 18.23
C GLU A 61 12.35 15.50 16.91
N PHE A 62 11.71 15.24 15.78
CA PHE A 62 12.21 15.63 14.45
C PHE A 62 12.42 17.14 14.31
N GLU A 63 11.52 17.96 14.86
CA GLU A 63 11.62 19.42 14.84
C GLU A 63 12.94 19.93 15.38
N LYS A 64 13.49 19.31 16.43
CA LYS A 64 14.77 19.70 17.04
C LYS A 64 15.96 19.56 16.08
N TYR A 65 15.87 18.62 15.13
CA TYR A 65 16.94 18.36 14.15
C TYR A 65 16.79 19.17 12.86
N VAL A 66 15.59 19.66 12.57
CA VAL A 66 15.31 20.46 11.37
C VAL A 66 15.53 21.95 11.61
N SER A 67 15.60 22.40 12.87
CA SER A 67 15.62 23.81 13.28
C SER A 67 16.67 24.66 12.56
N ASP A 68 17.82 24.10 12.20
CA ASP A 68 18.93 24.81 11.55
C ASP A 68 18.77 24.91 10.01
N SER A 69 17.74 24.32 9.45
CA SER A 69 17.45 24.41 8.01
C SER A 69 16.76 25.73 7.65
N PRO A 70 17.10 26.40 6.54
CA PRO A 70 16.37 27.58 6.08
C PRO A 70 14.90 27.29 5.71
N TYR A 71 14.54 26.01 5.52
CA TYR A 71 13.18 25.55 5.23
C TYR A 71 12.51 24.89 6.43
N SER A 72 13.09 25.00 7.63
CA SER A 72 12.61 24.31 8.83
C SER A 72 11.13 24.61 9.13
N SER A 73 10.76 25.89 9.12
CA SER A 73 9.38 26.31 9.42
C SER A 73 8.37 25.71 8.45
N GLU A 74 8.68 25.72 7.16
CA GLU A 74 7.79 25.16 6.12
C GLU A 74 7.66 23.64 6.27
N ILE A 75 8.77 22.94 6.51
CA ILE A 75 8.80 21.48 6.69
C ILE A 75 7.98 21.08 7.91
N ILE A 76 8.20 21.76 9.05
CA ILE A 76 7.50 21.49 10.31
C ILE A 76 6.00 21.74 10.14
N GLU A 77 5.61 22.85 9.52
CA GLU A 77 4.21 23.18 9.27
C GLU A 77 3.52 22.12 8.41
N ILE A 78 4.16 21.65 7.33
CA ILE A 78 3.64 20.57 6.47
C ILE A 78 3.46 19.29 7.29
N PHE A 79 4.44 18.89 8.10
CA PHE A 79 4.33 17.68 8.90
C PHE A 79 3.20 17.78 9.92
N ARG A 80 3.10 18.91 10.63
CA ARG A 80 2.02 19.15 11.60
C ARG A 80 0.65 19.14 10.93
N GLU A 81 0.49 19.86 9.81
CA GLU A 81 -0.76 19.89 9.07
C GLU A 81 -1.18 18.48 8.62
N CYS A 82 -0.25 17.69 8.10
CA CYS A 82 -0.56 16.38 7.59
C CYS A 82 -0.87 15.36 8.68
N TYR A 83 -0.02 15.27 9.71
CA TYR A 83 -0.10 14.19 10.69
C TYR A 83 -0.91 14.53 11.92
N MET A 84 -0.96 15.78 12.36
CA MET A 84 -1.75 16.17 13.54
C MET A 84 -3.21 16.49 13.20
N ASN A 85 -3.49 16.86 11.96
CA ASN A 85 -4.84 17.20 11.49
C ASN A 85 -5.45 16.11 10.60
N SER A 86 -5.04 14.86 10.77
CA SER A 86 -5.61 13.71 10.06
C SER A 86 -6.08 12.64 11.02
N THR A 87 -7.08 11.88 10.60
CA THR A 87 -7.70 10.82 11.42
C THR A 87 -6.90 9.54 11.45
N ASP A 88 -6.12 9.28 10.40
CA ASP A 88 -5.37 8.05 10.16
C ASP A 88 -4.18 8.26 9.22
N LEU A 89 -3.33 7.24 9.13
CA LEU A 89 -2.11 7.31 8.34
C LEU A 89 -2.38 7.50 6.84
N SER A 90 -3.43 6.90 6.29
CA SER A 90 -3.80 7.10 4.88
C SER A 90 -4.15 8.55 4.59
N SER A 91 -4.94 9.18 5.45
CA SER A 91 -5.34 10.58 5.33
C SER A 91 -4.13 11.51 5.41
N ALA A 92 -3.21 11.26 6.35
CA ALA A 92 -1.98 12.03 6.50
C ALA A 92 -1.07 11.89 5.28
N THR A 93 -0.83 10.66 4.83
CA THR A 93 -0.01 10.37 3.65
C THR A 93 -0.57 11.03 2.40
N ARG A 94 -1.89 10.95 2.20
CA ARG A 94 -2.59 11.60 1.08
C ARG A 94 -2.37 13.12 1.09
N LYS A 95 -2.52 13.78 2.26
CA LYS A 95 -2.28 15.22 2.40
C LYS A 95 -0.84 15.56 2.07
N LEU A 96 0.12 14.86 2.65
CA LEU A 96 1.55 15.11 2.43
C LEU A 96 1.93 14.99 0.94
N VAL A 97 1.58 13.89 0.31
CA VAL A 97 1.87 13.65 -1.11
C VAL A 97 1.18 14.69 -2.00
N ASN A 98 -0.06 15.08 -1.66
CA ASN A 98 -0.77 16.13 -2.40
C ASN A 98 -0.09 17.49 -2.26
N ILE A 99 0.33 17.89 -1.06
CA ILE A 99 1.04 19.16 -0.85
C ILE A 99 2.32 19.19 -1.71
N LEU A 100 3.09 18.11 -1.70
CA LEU A 100 4.37 18.05 -2.40
C LEU A 100 4.23 18.00 -3.93
N PHE A 101 3.22 17.29 -4.46
CA PHE A 101 3.20 16.92 -5.88
C PHE A 101 1.96 17.36 -6.66
N ARG A 102 0.95 18.00 -6.05
CA ARG A 102 -0.28 18.43 -6.76
C ARG A 102 0.00 19.32 -7.97
N LYS A 103 1.01 20.18 -7.90
CA LYS A 103 1.42 21.06 -9.00
C LYS A 103 2.00 20.29 -10.21
N ASN A 104 2.40 19.04 -9.99
CA ASN A 104 2.93 18.15 -11.02
C ASN A 104 1.86 17.24 -11.63
N GLY A 105 0.58 17.40 -11.25
CA GLY A 105 -0.52 16.61 -11.76
C GLY A 105 -0.55 15.17 -11.23
N LEU A 106 0.08 14.89 -10.08
CA LEU A 106 0.07 13.57 -9.47
C LEU A 106 -1.33 13.21 -8.96
N ILE A 107 -1.82 12.05 -9.36
CA ILE A 107 -3.05 11.44 -8.82
C ILE A 107 -2.66 10.46 -7.70
N ILE A 108 -3.41 10.48 -6.59
CA ILE A 108 -3.20 9.60 -5.44
C ILE A 108 -4.36 8.59 -5.40
N ILE A 109 -4.03 7.31 -5.48
CA ILE A 109 -4.98 6.20 -5.38
C ILE A 109 -4.77 5.49 -4.05
N ASP A 110 -5.85 5.37 -3.29
CA ASP A 110 -5.91 4.61 -2.05
C ASP A 110 -6.32 3.17 -2.37
N ALA A 111 -5.40 2.23 -2.18
CA ALA A 111 -5.63 0.83 -2.48
C ALA A 111 -6.76 0.20 -1.64
N ASN A 112 -7.01 0.72 -0.42
CA ASN A 112 -8.08 0.23 0.45
C ASN A 112 -9.47 0.84 0.15
N ASN A 113 -9.59 1.72 -0.82
CA ASN A 113 -10.87 2.34 -1.15
C ASN A 113 -11.83 1.32 -1.79
N LYS A 114 -12.96 1.05 -1.12
CA LYS A 114 -13.97 0.07 -1.55
C LYS A 114 -14.55 0.39 -2.93
N ASN A 115 -14.84 1.65 -3.21
CA ASN A 115 -15.43 2.05 -4.50
C ASN A 115 -14.45 1.82 -5.66
N LEU A 116 -13.14 2.00 -5.44
CA LEU A 116 -12.13 1.67 -6.44
C LEU A 116 -11.98 0.15 -6.61
N LYS A 117 -12.06 -0.62 -5.52
CA LYS A 117 -11.99 -2.09 -5.57
C LYS A 117 -13.13 -2.71 -6.39
N THR A 118 -14.33 -2.13 -6.37
CA THR A 118 -15.45 -2.63 -7.19
C THR A 118 -15.18 -2.55 -8.70
N LEU A 119 -14.32 -1.63 -9.14
CA LEU A 119 -13.92 -1.56 -10.55
C LEU A 119 -13.05 -2.75 -11.00
N PHE A 120 -12.53 -3.51 -10.05
CA PHE A 120 -11.69 -4.68 -10.29
C PHE A 120 -12.45 -6.00 -10.19
N CYS A 121 -13.76 -6.01 -9.98
CA CYS A 121 -14.54 -7.23 -9.81
C CYS A 121 -14.31 -8.25 -10.94
N ASP A 122 -14.31 -7.81 -12.20
CA ASP A 122 -14.08 -8.71 -13.33
C ASP A 122 -12.65 -9.29 -13.33
N ILE A 123 -11.67 -8.50 -12.93
CA ILE A 123 -10.27 -8.93 -12.81
C ILE A 123 -10.15 -9.93 -11.66
N ILE A 124 -10.80 -9.67 -10.53
CA ILE A 124 -10.84 -10.56 -9.37
C ILE A 124 -11.50 -11.89 -9.72
N LYS A 125 -12.65 -11.88 -10.40
CA LYS A 125 -13.33 -13.08 -10.90
C LYS A 125 -12.43 -13.90 -11.84
N LYS A 126 -11.71 -13.22 -12.71
CA LYS A 126 -10.75 -13.85 -13.61
C LYS A 126 -9.59 -14.49 -12.86
N GLU A 127 -9.04 -13.82 -11.85
CA GLU A 127 -7.96 -14.37 -11.01
C GLU A 127 -8.41 -15.63 -10.26
N ILE A 128 -9.62 -15.63 -9.70
CA ILE A 128 -10.21 -16.79 -8.99
C ILE A 128 -10.37 -17.98 -9.94
N ASN A 129 -10.89 -17.76 -11.15
CA ASN A 129 -11.22 -18.84 -12.08
C ASN A 129 -10.01 -19.35 -12.87
N GLU A 130 -9.10 -18.46 -13.27
CA GLU A 130 -8.01 -18.76 -14.21
C GLU A 130 -6.62 -18.77 -13.56
N LYS A 131 -6.48 -18.29 -12.31
CA LYS A 131 -5.20 -18.19 -11.60
C LYS A 131 -4.14 -17.45 -12.44
N VAL A 132 -4.53 -16.31 -13.01
CA VAL A 132 -3.75 -15.61 -14.05
C VAL A 132 -2.38 -15.21 -13.54
N VAL A 133 -2.33 -14.60 -12.32
CA VAL A 133 -1.08 -14.15 -11.70
C VAL A 133 -0.14 -15.34 -11.49
N PHE A 134 -0.64 -16.45 -10.93
CA PHE A 134 0.15 -17.66 -10.69
C PHE A 134 0.73 -18.23 -11.98
N ASN A 135 -0.11 -18.39 -13.00
CA ASN A 135 0.30 -18.97 -14.27
C ASN A 135 1.30 -18.11 -15.04
N GLN A 136 1.14 -16.78 -15.02
CA GLN A 136 2.09 -15.87 -15.66
C GLN A 136 3.40 -15.74 -14.86
N SER A 137 3.32 -15.71 -13.52
CA SER A 137 4.50 -15.67 -12.66
C SER A 137 5.40 -16.90 -12.84
N LYS A 138 4.82 -18.09 -12.99
CA LYS A 138 5.59 -19.31 -13.31
C LYS A 138 6.45 -19.14 -14.56
N LYS A 139 5.90 -18.57 -15.62
CA LYS A 139 6.64 -18.32 -16.88
C LYS A 139 7.78 -17.31 -16.65
N SER A 140 7.51 -16.26 -15.90
CA SER A 140 8.51 -15.24 -15.57
C SER A 140 9.64 -15.83 -14.69
N ILE A 141 9.30 -16.65 -13.70
CA ILE A 141 10.25 -17.34 -12.83
C ILE A 141 11.15 -18.27 -13.65
N GLN A 142 10.56 -19.07 -14.55
CA GLN A 142 11.35 -19.93 -15.44
C GLN A 142 12.35 -19.10 -16.24
N ARG A 143 11.92 -17.99 -16.85
CA ARG A 143 12.79 -17.12 -17.63
C ARG A 143 13.89 -16.46 -16.79
N LEU A 144 13.59 -16.02 -15.57
CA LEU A 144 14.58 -15.48 -14.66
C LEU A 144 15.64 -16.53 -14.26
N ASN A 145 15.21 -17.77 -13.99
CA ASN A 145 16.14 -18.89 -13.69
C ASN A 145 17.07 -19.19 -14.86
N GLU A 146 16.54 -19.21 -16.10
CA GLU A 146 17.36 -19.38 -17.32
C GLU A 146 18.41 -18.28 -17.45
N LEU A 147 18.14 -17.08 -16.93
CA LEU A 147 19.05 -15.94 -16.95
C LEU A 147 19.92 -15.84 -15.68
N ASN A 148 19.87 -16.81 -14.78
CA ASN A 148 20.59 -16.86 -13.50
C ASN A 148 20.25 -15.68 -12.54
N TYR A 149 19.01 -15.16 -12.57
CA TYR A 149 18.53 -14.22 -11.56
C TYR A 149 17.93 -14.94 -10.36
N ASN A 150 18.18 -14.40 -9.18
CA ASN A 150 17.56 -14.89 -7.95
C ASN A 150 16.05 -14.59 -7.95
N ILE A 151 15.25 -15.60 -7.57
CA ILE A 151 13.80 -15.47 -7.45
C ILE A 151 13.48 -14.95 -6.06
N GLN A 152 12.85 -13.77 -6.00
CA GLN A 152 12.47 -13.13 -4.74
C GLN A 152 10.99 -13.32 -4.39
N ALA A 153 10.14 -13.64 -5.39
CA ALA A 153 8.70 -13.79 -5.19
C ALA A 153 8.25 -15.25 -5.37
N ASN A 154 7.44 -15.74 -4.43
CA ASN A 154 6.81 -17.05 -4.51
C ASN A 154 5.32 -16.88 -4.83
N PRO A 155 4.88 -17.02 -6.09
CA PRO A 155 3.50 -16.83 -6.48
C PRO A 155 2.60 -17.86 -5.79
N ARG A 156 1.41 -17.42 -5.40
CA ARG A 156 0.36 -18.25 -4.83
C ARG A 156 -0.64 -18.60 -5.92
N GLU A 157 -1.35 -19.73 -5.77
CA GLU A 157 -2.37 -20.14 -6.75
C GLU A 157 -3.46 -19.09 -6.92
N ILE A 158 -3.86 -18.45 -5.82
CA ILE A 158 -4.76 -17.30 -5.81
C ILE A 158 -4.02 -16.13 -5.18
N ASN A 159 -3.84 -15.06 -5.94
CA ASN A 159 -3.17 -13.85 -5.48
C ASN A 159 -4.17 -12.80 -4.98
N LEU A 160 -5.08 -13.23 -4.12
CA LEU A 160 -6.09 -12.38 -3.50
C LEU A 160 -6.08 -12.52 -1.98
N PHE A 161 -6.49 -11.44 -1.33
CA PHE A 161 -6.64 -11.37 0.10
C PHE A 161 -8.06 -10.92 0.47
N TYR A 162 -8.57 -11.52 1.51
CA TYR A 162 -9.79 -11.08 2.16
C TYR A 162 -9.43 -10.16 3.33
N ILE A 163 -10.07 -9.00 3.38
CA ILE A 163 -9.88 -8.02 4.45
C ILE A 163 -11.15 -7.96 5.26
N ASP A 164 -11.05 -8.28 6.55
CA ASP A 164 -12.15 -8.24 7.50
C ASP A 164 -11.61 -7.80 8.87
N ASP A 165 -12.29 -6.86 9.49
CA ASP A 165 -11.92 -6.31 10.81
C ASP A 165 -10.42 -5.93 10.90
N GLY A 166 -9.94 -5.21 9.87
CA GLY A 166 -8.54 -4.78 9.77
C GLY A 166 -7.52 -5.89 9.54
N LYS A 167 -7.94 -7.15 9.39
CA LYS A 167 -7.05 -8.28 9.14
C LYS A 167 -7.03 -8.66 7.67
N ARG A 168 -5.84 -8.94 7.18
CA ARG A 168 -5.59 -9.35 5.80
C ARG A 168 -5.27 -10.83 5.75
N GLU A 169 -6.22 -11.64 5.25
CA GLU A 169 -6.12 -13.09 5.17
C GLU A 169 -6.08 -13.57 3.72
N ARG A 170 -5.17 -14.50 3.43
CA ARG A 170 -5.10 -15.08 2.07
C ARG A 170 -6.32 -15.92 1.76
N ILE A 171 -6.76 -15.86 0.50
CA ILE A 171 -7.78 -16.79 -0.03
C ILE A 171 -7.07 -18.05 -0.52
N ILE A 172 -7.55 -19.20 -0.08
CA ILE A 172 -7.03 -20.53 -0.40
C ILE A 172 -8.17 -21.35 -1.03
N GLU A 173 -7.90 -21.97 -2.17
CA GLU A 173 -8.82 -22.89 -2.82
C GLU A 173 -8.92 -24.22 -2.06
N MET A 174 -10.09 -24.78 -2.03
CA MET A 174 -10.41 -26.11 -1.51
C MET A 174 -11.10 -26.95 -2.59
N LYS A 175 -11.30 -28.25 -2.35
CA LYS A 175 -12.00 -29.14 -3.27
C LYS A 175 -13.38 -28.62 -3.69
N ASN A 176 -14.11 -27.95 -2.77
CA ASN A 176 -15.47 -27.48 -2.98
C ASN A 176 -15.66 -26.00 -2.61
N GLY A 177 -14.76 -25.13 -3.03
CA GLY A 177 -14.85 -23.69 -2.78
C GLY A 177 -13.54 -23.07 -2.27
N PHE A 178 -13.66 -22.07 -1.43
CA PHE A 178 -12.54 -21.24 -0.96
C PHE A 178 -12.62 -21.01 0.55
N LYS A 179 -11.50 -20.69 1.17
CA LYS A 179 -11.43 -20.28 2.57
C LYS A 179 -10.34 -19.23 2.78
N THR A 180 -10.43 -18.52 3.90
CA THR A 180 -9.30 -17.73 4.42
C THR A 180 -8.20 -18.63 4.99
N SER A 181 -6.97 -18.12 5.04
CA SER A 181 -5.81 -18.85 5.59
C SER A 181 -6.02 -19.30 7.03
N ASN A 182 -6.70 -18.49 7.84
CA ASN A 182 -7.09 -18.85 9.21
C ASN A 182 -8.31 -19.79 9.30
N GLY A 183 -8.99 -20.05 8.17
CA GLY A 183 -10.15 -20.95 8.09
C GLY A 183 -11.46 -20.39 8.64
N LEU A 184 -11.50 -19.13 9.07
CA LEU A 184 -12.70 -18.52 9.68
C LEU A 184 -13.80 -18.20 8.68
N LYS A 185 -13.43 -17.87 7.45
CA LYS A 185 -14.39 -17.63 6.36
C LYS A 185 -14.27 -18.74 5.32
N LYS A 186 -15.42 -19.13 4.76
CA LYS A 186 -15.52 -20.12 3.70
C LYS A 186 -16.57 -19.69 2.70
N TRP A 187 -16.33 -19.97 1.42
CA TRP A 187 -17.23 -19.64 0.32
C TRP A 187 -17.35 -20.80 -0.65
N SER A 188 -18.54 -21.01 -1.22
CA SER A 188 -18.68 -21.75 -2.47
C SER A 188 -18.10 -20.92 -3.63
N LEU A 189 -18.00 -21.53 -4.82
CA LEU A 189 -17.59 -20.81 -6.03
C LEU A 189 -18.55 -19.66 -6.37
N GLU A 190 -19.84 -19.86 -6.19
CA GLU A 190 -20.85 -18.82 -6.43
C GLU A 190 -20.69 -17.66 -5.44
N GLN A 191 -20.62 -17.97 -4.15
CA GLN A 191 -20.51 -16.97 -3.09
C GLN A 191 -19.26 -16.07 -3.14
N ILE A 192 -18.16 -16.56 -3.70
CA ILE A 192 -16.93 -15.75 -3.78
C ILE A 192 -16.93 -14.84 -5.01
N GLN A 193 -17.82 -15.07 -5.96
CA GLN A 193 -17.95 -14.28 -7.19
C GLN A 193 -19.02 -13.19 -7.11
N ASP A 194 -19.91 -13.25 -6.12
CA ASP A 194 -20.91 -12.24 -5.80
C ASP A 194 -20.32 -11.13 -4.93
#